data_bb836f482a4e1cf544c59cead564e63a
#
_entry.id   bb836f482a4e1cf544c59cead564e63a
#
_cell.length_a   1.000
_cell.length_b   1.000
_cell.length_c   1.000
_cell.angle_alpha   90.00
_cell.angle_beta   90.00
_cell.angle_gamma   90.00
#
_symmetry.space_group_name_H-M   'P 1'
#
loop_
_entity.id
_entity.type
_entity.pdbx_description
1 polymer ?
#
loop_
_entity_poly.entity_id
_entity_poly.type
_entity_poly.pdbx_seq_one_letter_code
_entity_poly.pdbx_strand_id
1 'polypeptide(L)' 'MTNIEQPTVPPMPIKEDDEWLVIKFKDGDLAHYAPNEYTDYYYDKVCFVVIRDKQWIGIYNIDEIKWIEVATDESNIPRH' A
#
# COMPACT_ATOMS: atom_id res chain seq x y z
N MET A 1 -11.60 -25.75 4.75
CA MET A 1 -11.52 -25.29 4.56
C MET A 1 -11.59 -24.59 4.45
N THR A 2 -11.48 -24.16 4.26
CA THR A 2 -11.48 -23.52 3.94
C THR A 2 -11.27 -22.66 3.88
N ASN A 3 -11.01 -22.20 3.75
CA ASN A 3 -10.68 -21.31 3.65
C ASN A 3 -11.09 -20.45 3.47
N ILE A 4 -11.26 -19.75 3.75
CA ILE A 4 -11.39 -18.85 3.58
C ILE A 4 -11.17 -18.11 3.27
N GLU A 5 -11.55 -17.57 3.18
CA GLU A 5 -11.14 -16.99 2.84
C GLU A 5 -10.86 -15.94 2.69
N GLN A 6 -10.06 -15.66 2.96
CA GLN A 6 -9.55 -14.47 2.44
C GLN A 6 -9.89 -14.38 1.01
N PRO A 7 -10.31 -13.21 0.49
CA PRO A 7 -10.45 -13.07 -0.94
C PRO A 7 -9.13 -13.42 -1.56
N THR A 8 -9.21 -14.07 -2.68
CA THR A 8 -8.02 -14.40 -3.41
C THR A 8 -7.38 -13.12 -3.92
N VAL A 9 -6.13 -12.91 -3.56
CA VAL A 9 -5.43 -11.73 -4.03
C VAL A 9 -4.34 -12.17 -4.98
N PRO A 10 -3.98 -11.32 -5.94
CA PRO A 10 -2.84 -11.66 -6.79
C PRO A 10 -1.58 -11.79 -5.94
N PRO A 11 -0.61 -12.55 -6.42
CA PRO A 11 0.65 -12.64 -5.70
C PRO A 11 1.23 -11.25 -5.52
N MET A 12 1.65 -10.94 -4.32
CA MET A 12 2.20 -9.65 -4.01
C MET A 12 3.71 -9.71 -3.99
N PRO A 13 4.37 -8.66 -4.47
CA PRO A 13 5.81 -8.65 -4.40
C PRO A 13 6.27 -8.66 -2.95
N ILE A 14 7.42 -9.28 -2.73
CA ILE A 14 8.02 -9.26 -1.40
C ILE A 14 8.59 -7.86 -1.20
N LYS A 15 8.21 -7.23 -0.10
CA LYS A 15 8.68 -5.90 0.21
C LYS A 15 10.16 -5.93 0.57
N GLU A 16 10.92 -5.00 0.01
CA GLU A 16 12.29 -4.83 0.39
C GLU A 16 12.37 -4.04 1.69
N ASP A 17 13.47 -4.22 2.42
CA ASP A 17 13.58 -3.60 3.74
C ASP A 17 13.57 -2.09 3.70
N ASP A 18 13.97 -1.49 2.58
CA ASP A 18 14.09 -0.05 2.47
C ASP A 18 13.07 0.57 1.52
N GLU A 19 11.96 -0.12 1.28
CA GLU A 19 10.95 0.39 0.36
C GLU A 19 9.94 1.24 1.09
N TRP A 20 9.76 2.46 0.60
CA TRP A 20 8.72 3.38 1.05
C TRP A 20 7.51 3.23 0.14
N LEU A 21 6.33 3.26 0.74
CA LEU A 21 5.07 3.20 0.01
C LEU A 21 4.46 4.59 0.01
N VAL A 22 4.16 5.12 -1.18
CA VAL A 22 3.61 6.46 -1.31
C VAL A 22 2.32 6.39 -2.10
N ILE A 23 1.27 7.01 -1.56
CA ILE A 23 -0.04 7.04 -2.20
C ILE A 23 -0.42 8.49 -2.40
N LYS A 24 -0.65 8.87 -3.65
CA LYS A 24 -1.09 10.22 -4.00
C LYS A 24 -2.57 10.18 -4.31
N PHE A 25 -3.33 11.04 -3.68
CA PHE A 25 -4.77 11.09 -3.87
C PHE A 25 -5.15 12.18 -4.86
N LYS A 26 -6.33 12.01 -5.44
CA LYS A 26 -6.79 12.94 -6.47
C LYS A 26 -7.04 14.34 -5.93
N ASP A 27 -7.31 14.45 -4.64
CA ASP A 27 -7.54 15.75 -4.02
C ASP A 27 -6.25 16.46 -3.63
N GLY A 28 -5.11 15.85 -3.90
CA GLY A 28 -3.83 16.46 -3.61
C GLY A 28 -3.16 15.95 -2.35
N ASP A 29 -3.86 15.21 -1.53
CA ASP A 29 -3.28 14.65 -0.33
C ASP A 29 -2.29 13.55 -0.66
N LEU A 30 -1.44 13.27 0.30
CA LEU A 30 -0.40 12.26 0.15
C LEU A 30 -0.33 11.45 1.43
N ALA A 31 -0.25 10.13 1.28
CA ALA A 31 0.01 9.24 2.40
C ALA A 31 1.27 8.46 2.10
N HIS A 32 2.09 8.23 3.11
CA HIS A 32 3.28 7.43 2.90
C HIS A 32 3.57 6.60 4.14
N TYR A 33 4.21 5.48 3.89
CA TYR A 33 4.58 4.53 4.93
C TYR A 33 6.06 4.23 4.79
N ALA A 34 6.79 4.36 5.90
CA ALA A 34 8.20 4.01 5.94
C ALA A 34 8.36 2.49 5.84
N PRO A 35 9.56 2.02 5.49
CA PRO A 35 9.75 0.58 5.34
C PRO A 35 9.40 -0.24 6.57
N ASN A 36 9.54 0.34 7.76
CA ASN A 36 9.23 -0.39 8.99
C ASN A 36 7.80 -0.16 9.45
N GLU A 37 6.99 0.56 8.69
CA GLU A 37 5.62 0.85 9.07
C GLU A 37 4.62 -0.07 8.42
N TYR A 38 5.05 -0.87 7.44
CA TYR A 38 4.16 -1.82 6.79
C TYR A 38 4.96 -3.03 6.36
N THR A 39 4.28 -4.16 6.20
CA THR A 39 4.93 -5.38 5.76
C THR A 39 4.49 -5.79 4.35
N ASP A 40 3.27 -5.44 3.98
CA ASP A 40 2.71 -5.83 2.70
C ASP A 40 1.63 -4.85 2.28
N TYR A 41 1.12 -5.05 1.09
CA TYR A 41 -0.06 -4.33 0.63
C TYR A 41 -0.86 -5.25 -0.28
N TYR A 42 -2.11 -4.89 -0.50
CA TYR A 42 -3.02 -5.66 -1.31
C TYR A 42 -3.97 -4.70 -1.99
N TYR A 43 -4.38 -5.00 -3.20
CA TYR A 43 -5.31 -4.14 -3.90
C TYR A 43 -6.21 -4.97 -4.81
N ASP A 44 -7.38 -4.42 -5.06
CA ASP A 44 -8.31 -4.98 -6.03
C ASP A 44 -8.97 -3.82 -6.76
N LYS A 45 -10.14 -4.05 -7.33
CA LYS A 45 -10.82 -3.00 -8.10
C LYS A 45 -11.44 -1.94 -7.21
N VAL A 46 -11.57 -2.20 -5.93
CA VAL A 46 -12.32 -1.35 -5.01
C VAL A 46 -11.39 -0.58 -4.08
N CYS A 47 -10.40 -1.25 -3.51
CA CYS A 47 -9.60 -0.62 -2.49
C CYS A 47 -8.15 -1.05 -2.58
N PHE A 48 -7.31 -0.23 -1.97
CA PHE A 48 -5.91 -0.50 -1.75
C PHE A 48 -5.70 -0.59 -0.24
N VAL A 49 -5.07 -1.66 0.22
CA VAL A 49 -4.94 -1.94 1.65
C VAL A 49 -3.46 -2.04 2.00
N VAL A 50 -3.08 -1.36 3.06
CA VAL A 50 -1.73 -1.44 3.61
C VAL A 50 -1.78 -2.37 4.81
N ILE A 51 -0.83 -3.29 4.88
CA ILE A 51 -0.85 -4.37 5.85
C ILE A 51 0.42 -4.32 6.68
N ARG A 52 0.26 -4.54 7.96
CA ARG A 52 1.39 -4.67 8.87
C ARG A 52 1.13 -5.87 9.77
N ASP A 53 2.06 -6.85 9.72
CA ASP A 53 1.99 -8.04 10.56
C ASP A 53 0.61 -8.71 10.45
N LYS A 54 0.16 -8.85 9.20
CA LYS A 54 -1.11 -9.53 8.88
C LYS A 54 -2.34 -8.74 9.30
N GLN A 55 -2.17 -7.48 9.71
CA GLN A 55 -3.30 -6.63 10.05
C GLN A 55 -3.42 -5.50 9.05
N TRP A 56 -4.65 -5.16 8.71
CA TRP A 56 -4.92 -4.07 7.79
C TRP A 56 -4.82 -2.77 8.57
N ILE A 57 -3.82 -1.95 8.25
CA ILE A 57 -3.60 -0.70 8.96
C ILE A 57 -4.04 0.51 8.15
N GLY A 58 -4.31 0.36 6.87
CA GLY A 58 -4.82 1.45 6.05
C GLY A 58 -5.64 0.89 4.92
N ILE A 59 -6.82 1.46 4.69
CA ILE A 59 -7.71 1.05 3.62
C ILE A 59 -8.11 2.30 2.86
N TYR A 60 -7.87 2.30 1.55
CA TYR A 60 -8.10 3.47 0.72
C TYR A 60 -8.94 3.09 -0.49
N ASN A 61 -9.87 3.96 -0.85
CA ASN A 61 -10.71 3.73 -2.01
C ASN A 61 -9.90 3.96 -3.29
N ILE A 62 -9.89 2.98 -4.16
CA ILE A 62 -9.12 3.05 -5.41
C ILE A 62 -9.53 4.27 -6.24
N ASP A 63 -10.82 4.61 -6.23
CA ASP A 63 -11.30 5.72 -7.03
C ASP A 63 -10.74 7.06 -6.60
N GLU A 64 -10.20 7.16 -5.39
CA GLU A 64 -9.64 8.40 -4.89
C GLU A 64 -8.13 8.46 -5.03
N ILE A 65 -7.52 7.42 -5.53
CA ILE A 65 -6.07 7.36 -5.65
C ILE A 65 -5.66 7.81 -7.04
N LYS A 66 -4.72 8.75 -7.08
CA LYS A 66 -4.17 9.22 -8.34
C LYS A 66 -3.05 8.30 -8.82
N TRP A 67 -2.15 7.93 -7.93
CA TRP A 67 -1.10 6.98 -8.25
C TRP A 67 -0.49 6.44 -6.94
N ILE A 68 0.19 5.32 -7.07
CA ILE A 68 0.90 4.67 -5.99
C ILE A 68 2.31 4.39 -6.47
N GLU A 69 3.26 4.63 -5.60
CA GLU A 69 4.67 4.45 -5.95
C GLU A 69 5.39 3.75 -4.81
N VAL A 70 6.34 2.90 -5.16
CA VAL A 70 7.23 2.29 -4.19
C VAL A 70 8.61 2.87 -4.44
N ALA A 71 9.19 3.48 -3.42
CA ALA A 71 10.48 4.14 -3.55
C ALA A 71 11.46 3.54 -2.56
N THR A 72 12.70 3.35 -3.01
CA THR A 72 13.72 2.77 -2.15
C THR A 72 14.56 3.82 -1.44
N ASP A 73 14.27 5.10 -1.67
CA ASP A 73 15.04 6.19 -1.10
C ASP A 73 14.08 7.29 -0.72
N GLU A 74 14.13 7.69 0.53
CA GLU A 74 13.23 8.73 1.02
C GLU A 74 13.32 10.00 0.21
N SER A 75 14.50 10.30 -0.33
CA SER A 75 14.68 11.53 -1.12
C SER A 75 13.87 11.51 -2.41
N ASN A 76 13.41 10.35 -2.84
CA ASN A 76 12.58 10.22 -4.04
C ASN A 76 11.10 10.38 -3.76
N ILE A 77 10.71 10.55 -2.49
CA ILE A 77 9.30 10.66 -2.14
C ILE A 77 8.82 12.07 -2.46
N PRO A 78 7.74 12.21 -3.23
CA PRO A 78 7.20 13.53 -3.52
C PRO A 78 6.73 14.21 -2.23
N ARG A 79 6.92 15.51 -2.18
CA ARG A 79 6.46 16.27 -1.04
C ARG A 79 5.60 17.41 -1.52
N HIS A 80 4.70 17.81 -0.67
CA HIS A 80 3.77 18.90 -1.00
C HIS A 80 4.48 20.21 -1.13
#